data_e9dedef668c0991364bc2e66fb15bb66
#
_entry.id   e9dedef668c0991364bc2e66fb15bb66
#
_cell.length_a   1.000
_cell.length_b   1.000
_cell.length_c   1.000
_cell.angle_alpha   90.00
_cell.angle_beta   90.00
_cell.angle_gamma   90.00
#
_symmetry.space_group_name_H-M   'P 1'
#
loop_
_entity.id
_entity.type
_entity.pdbx_description
1 polymer ?
#
loop_
_entity_poly.entity_id
_entity_poly.type
_entity_poly.pdbx_seq_one_letter_code
_entity_poly.pdbx_strand_id
1 'polypeptide(L)'
;LLTLFEKEIRPSVRGFLTVAWISSLVVSHYATTYITLFFMILVTIMLFIFRERAVSIKLSTTVFAVILTVSWYIYISLSKTFESIVNIGRRISIAMGDELFSSHAIDPTVSKALGSGLLDQPFWHALGHIWQYGTQVLLVIGFVYIFLRYMKKRSQPELTFFSAVGMLFLFMSITLPYFASSLNMDRIYHIVLIFISPLCVIGLLYLIESFSSICNLTAPQKQKVISICLMLVFVPYFLFNSSAVFEVTENSNNFALKIDQTKDYSKYYSNATYFFLNQRVPGEDVVACDWISTFRTADSPIYSDCYRECELWGY
;
A
#
# COMPACT_ATOMS: atom_id res chain seq x y z
N LEU A 1 4.37 -0.96 14.53
CA LEU A 1 3.34 -2.00 14.47
C LEU A 1 3.68 -3.19 15.35
N LEU A 2 4.86 -3.81 15.22
CA LEU A 2 5.29 -4.92 16.06
C LEU A 2 5.19 -4.59 17.56
N THR A 3 5.55 -3.38 17.97
CA THR A 3 5.43 -2.92 19.35
C THR A 3 3.99 -2.87 19.88
N LEU A 4 2.99 -2.75 19.01
CA LEU A 4 1.59 -2.78 19.40
C LEU A 4 1.16 -4.18 19.85
N PHE A 5 1.70 -5.23 19.23
CA PHE A 5 1.33 -6.62 19.52
C PHE A 5 2.25 -7.31 20.55
N GLU A 6 3.38 -6.67 20.90
CA GLU A 6 4.34 -7.24 21.83
C GLU A 6 3.85 -7.12 23.29
N LYS A 7 3.57 -8.25 23.91
CA LYS A 7 3.03 -8.31 25.28
C LYS A 7 4.05 -8.03 26.36
N GLU A 8 5.35 -8.24 26.06
CA GLU A 8 6.44 -8.06 27.02
C GLU A 8 6.77 -6.59 27.30
N ILE A 9 6.36 -5.69 26.39
CA ILE A 9 6.57 -4.26 26.55
C ILE A 9 5.65 -3.69 27.64
N ARG A 10 6.23 -2.95 28.58
CA ARG A 10 5.47 -2.26 29.65
C ARG A 10 4.35 -1.39 29.06
N PRO A 11 3.13 -1.42 29.62
CA PRO A 11 1.98 -0.69 29.07
C PRO A 11 2.21 0.82 28.87
N SER A 12 2.98 1.47 29.75
CA SER A 12 3.34 2.90 29.64
C SER A 12 4.25 3.16 28.43
N VAL A 13 5.26 2.31 28.23
CA VAL A 13 6.18 2.42 27.08
C VAL A 13 5.43 2.18 25.77
N ARG A 14 4.57 1.17 25.74
CA ARG A 14 3.70 0.90 24.57
C ARG A 14 2.79 2.08 24.27
N GLY A 15 2.15 2.66 25.27
CA GLY A 15 1.31 3.85 25.10
C GLY A 15 2.09 5.02 24.53
N PHE A 16 3.28 5.31 25.07
CA PHE A 16 4.15 6.37 24.55
C PHE A 16 4.56 6.11 23.09
N LEU A 17 5.03 4.91 22.78
CA LEU A 17 5.43 4.55 21.41
C LEU A 17 4.24 4.65 20.43
N THR A 18 3.04 4.27 20.85
CA THR A 18 1.84 4.39 20.03
C THR A 18 1.51 5.86 19.75
N VAL A 19 1.54 6.71 20.76
CA VAL A 19 1.30 8.16 20.62
C VAL A 19 2.38 8.78 19.72
N ALA A 20 3.65 8.47 19.94
CA ALA A 20 4.75 8.98 19.12
C ALA A 20 4.61 8.54 17.66
N TRP A 21 4.25 7.29 17.41
CA TRP A 21 4.02 6.77 16.06
C TRP A 21 2.84 7.47 15.36
N ILE A 22 1.70 7.62 16.05
CA ILE A 22 0.53 8.32 15.51
C ILE A 22 0.88 9.78 15.19
N SER A 23 1.55 10.46 16.10
CA SER A 23 1.93 11.87 15.92
C SER A 23 2.88 12.04 14.74
N SER A 24 3.88 11.18 14.64
CA SER A 24 4.82 11.17 13.50
C SER A 24 4.10 10.93 12.17
N LEU A 25 3.16 9.98 12.14
CA LEU A 25 2.37 9.67 10.95
C LEU A 25 1.52 10.87 10.51
N VAL A 26 0.83 11.52 11.45
CA VAL A 26 -0.03 12.68 11.18
C VAL A 26 0.76 13.84 10.59
N VAL A 27 1.97 14.08 11.09
CA VAL A 27 2.81 15.19 10.61
C VAL A 27 3.46 14.87 9.25
N SER A 28 3.81 13.60 9.00
CA SER A 28 4.63 13.23 7.85
C SER A 28 3.86 13.09 6.55
N HIS A 29 2.63 12.52 6.56
CA HIS A 29 1.94 12.20 5.30
C HIS A 29 0.42 12.08 5.45
N TYR A 30 -0.32 13.04 4.89
CA TYR A 30 -1.78 13.13 5.02
C TYR A 30 -2.53 11.88 4.53
N ALA A 31 -2.21 11.37 3.34
CA ALA A 31 -2.95 10.24 2.76
C ALA A 31 -2.78 8.95 3.59
N THR A 32 -1.55 8.65 4.02
CA THR A 32 -1.25 7.52 4.90
C THR A 32 -1.96 7.67 6.25
N THR A 33 -2.01 8.88 6.78
CA THR A 33 -2.71 9.18 8.03
C THR A 33 -4.20 8.86 7.93
N TYR A 34 -4.88 9.33 6.90
CA TYR A 34 -6.32 9.09 6.74
C TYR A 34 -6.65 7.61 6.58
N ILE A 35 -5.88 6.88 5.76
CA ILE A 35 -6.08 5.44 5.59
C ILE A 35 -5.85 4.71 6.92
N THR A 36 -4.77 5.02 7.64
CA THR A 36 -4.46 4.40 8.94
C THR A 36 -5.51 4.74 10.00
N LEU A 37 -5.98 5.99 10.01
CA LEU A 37 -7.04 6.42 10.91
C LEU A 37 -8.33 5.65 10.66
N PHE A 38 -8.71 5.48 9.39
CA PHE A 38 -9.87 4.69 9.01
C PHE A 38 -9.73 3.22 9.45
N PHE A 39 -8.54 2.64 9.29
CA PHE A 39 -8.22 1.32 9.83
C PHE A 39 -8.44 1.26 11.35
N MET A 40 -7.88 2.21 12.09
CA MET A 40 -8.01 2.24 13.55
C MET A 40 -9.48 2.38 13.99
N ILE A 41 -10.25 3.21 13.32
CA ILE A 41 -11.69 3.40 13.59
C ILE A 41 -12.44 2.08 13.35
N LEU A 42 -12.26 1.44 12.19
CA LEU A 42 -12.95 0.19 11.86
C LEU A 42 -12.58 -0.94 12.82
N VAL A 43 -11.29 -1.09 13.13
CA VAL A 43 -10.84 -2.09 14.12
C VAL A 43 -11.45 -1.82 15.49
N THR A 44 -11.49 -0.54 15.94
CA THR A 44 -12.10 -0.17 17.22
C THR A 44 -13.60 -0.48 17.24
N ILE A 45 -14.31 -0.19 16.14
CA ILE A 45 -15.73 -0.54 15.99
C ILE A 45 -15.93 -2.05 16.05
N MET A 46 -15.11 -2.84 15.35
CA MET A 46 -15.19 -4.29 15.39
C MET A 46 -14.96 -4.84 16.81
N LEU A 47 -13.92 -4.34 17.49
CA LEU A 47 -13.63 -4.72 18.89
C LEU A 47 -14.83 -4.41 19.80
N PHE A 48 -15.48 -3.27 19.60
CA PHE A 48 -16.65 -2.87 20.36
C PHE A 48 -17.87 -3.78 20.07
N ILE A 49 -18.17 -4.03 18.81
CA ILE A 49 -19.31 -4.88 18.37
C ILE A 49 -19.14 -6.31 18.90
N PHE A 50 -17.95 -6.88 18.77
CA PHE A 50 -17.66 -8.25 19.22
C PHE A 50 -17.34 -8.34 20.71
N ARG A 51 -17.37 -7.20 21.43
CA ARG A 51 -17.08 -7.11 22.88
C ARG A 51 -15.72 -7.69 23.26
N GLU A 52 -14.75 -7.60 22.37
CA GLU A 52 -13.39 -8.05 22.61
C GLU A 52 -12.55 -6.95 23.26
N ARG A 53 -11.65 -7.37 24.17
CA ARG A 53 -10.72 -6.45 24.82
C ARG A 53 -9.41 -6.39 24.04
N ALA A 54 -9.09 -5.24 23.49
CA ALA A 54 -7.81 -4.98 22.87
C ALA A 54 -6.77 -4.61 23.94
N VAL A 55 -5.58 -5.16 23.80
CA VAL A 55 -4.42 -4.78 24.64
C VAL A 55 -3.77 -3.51 24.08
N SER A 56 -3.77 -3.34 22.76
CA SER A 56 -2.96 -2.36 22.04
C SER A 56 -3.76 -1.16 21.57
N ILE A 57 -4.96 -1.36 21.02
CA ILE A 57 -5.80 -0.28 20.51
C ILE A 57 -6.95 -0.05 21.48
N LYS A 58 -6.81 0.98 22.29
CA LYS A 58 -7.87 1.45 23.16
C LYS A 58 -8.69 2.50 22.45
N LEU A 59 -9.96 2.62 22.78
CA LEU A 59 -10.83 3.69 22.29
C LEU A 59 -10.18 5.08 22.49
N SER A 60 -9.52 5.32 23.63
CA SER A 60 -8.80 6.57 23.91
C SER A 60 -7.69 6.86 22.90
N THR A 61 -6.98 5.82 22.43
CA THR A 61 -5.91 5.98 21.41
C THR A 61 -6.49 6.35 20.05
N THR A 62 -7.61 5.74 19.67
CA THR A 62 -8.32 6.08 18.43
C THR A 62 -8.91 7.48 18.48
N VAL A 63 -9.54 7.85 19.59
CA VAL A 63 -10.06 9.23 19.80
C VAL A 63 -8.92 10.24 19.75
N PHE A 64 -7.79 9.97 20.39
CA PHE A 64 -6.61 10.83 20.30
C PHE A 64 -6.12 10.99 18.87
N ALA A 65 -6.02 9.90 18.10
CA ALA A 65 -5.61 9.93 16.70
C ALA A 65 -6.57 10.78 15.85
N VAL A 66 -7.89 10.65 16.06
CA VAL A 66 -8.90 11.47 15.36
C VAL A 66 -8.72 12.95 15.69
N ILE A 67 -8.65 13.31 16.98
CA ILE A 67 -8.52 14.71 17.42
C ILE A 67 -7.24 15.32 16.85
N LEU A 68 -6.11 14.61 16.96
CA LEU A 68 -4.82 15.09 16.47
C LEU A 68 -4.85 15.29 14.96
N THR A 69 -5.39 14.31 14.20
CA THR A 69 -5.48 14.39 12.74
C THR A 69 -6.35 15.57 12.30
N VAL A 70 -7.54 15.68 12.87
CA VAL A 70 -8.48 16.77 12.54
C VAL A 70 -7.87 18.13 12.87
N SER A 71 -7.32 18.30 14.09
CA SER A 71 -6.69 19.54 14.51
C SER A 71 -5.50 19.93 13.62
N TRP A 72 -4.63 18.96 13.30
CA TRP A 72 -3.45 19.21 12.47
C TRP A 72 -3.83 19.64 11.05
N TYR A 73 -4.74 18.92 10.40
CA TYR A 73 -5.08 19.21 9.01
C TYR A 73 -6.03 20.40 8.85
N ILE A 74 -6.84 20.75 9.85
CA ILE A 74 -7.57 22.02 9.84
C ILE A 74 -6.57 23.18 9.92
N TYR A 75 -5.58 23.08 10.81
CA TYR A 75 -4.60 24.14 11.02
C TYR A 75 -3.64 24.31 9.83
N ILE A 76 -3.08 23.21 9.31
CA ILE A 76 -2.05 23.26 8.26
C ILE A 76 -2.64 23.40 6.85
N SER A 77 -3.70 22.67 6.52
CA SER A 77 -4.23 22.62 5.14
C SER A 77 -5.44 23.51 4.88
N LEU A 78 -5.82 24.35 5.87
CA LEU A 78 -7.00 25.21 5.78
C LEU A 78 -8.24 24.46 5.25
N SER A 79 -8.44 23.23 5.70
CA SER A 79 -9.54 22.32 5.32
C SER A 79 -9.53 21.77 3.89
N LYS A 80 -8.65 22.19 3.00
CA LYS A 80 -8.61 21.70 1.60
C LYS A 80 -8.48 20.17 1.50
N THR A 81 -7.65 19.58 2.36
CA THR A 81 -7.45 18.12 2.40
C THR A 81 -8.72 17.39 2.85
N PHE A 82 -9.47 17.97 3.78
CA PHE A 82 -10.74 17.42 4.24
C PHE A 82 -11.82 17.46 3.14
N GLU A 83 -11.93 18.57 2.43
CA GLU A 83 -12.84 18.71 1.30
C GLU A 83 -12.55 17.67 0.21
N SER A 84 -11.28 17.40 -0.07
CA SER A 84 -10.86 16.37 -1.02
C SER A 84 -11.40 14.99 -0.64
N ILE A 85 -11.31 14.59 0.65
CA ILE A 85 -11.82 13.30 1.14
C ILE A 85 -13.33 13.22 1.03
N VAL A 86 -14.04 14.30 1.40
CA VAL A 86 -15.51 14.37 1.28
C VAL A 86 -15.93 14.23 -0.18
N ASN A 87 -15.23 14.88 -1.10
CA ASN A 87 -15.49 14.79 -2.54
C ASN A 87 -15.23 13.38 -3.09
N ILE A 88 -14.16 12.70 -2.64
CA ILE A 88 -13.89 11.29 -2.97
C ILE A 88 -15.05 10.41 -2.50
N GLY A 89 -15.46 10.55 -1.23
CA GLY A 89 -16.58 9.79 -0.68
C GLY A 89 -17.89 10.02 -1.45
N ARG A 90 -18.19 11.28 -1.80
CA ARG A 90 -19.36 11.62 -2.60
C ARG A 90 -19.30 11.01 -4.01
N ARG A 91 -18.14 11.08 -4.68
CA ARG A 91 -17.95 10.48 -6.01
C ARG A 91 -18.20 8.97 -6.00
N ILE A 92 -17.61 8.27 -5.02
CA ILE A 92 -17.82 6.82 -4.85
C ILE A 92 -19.29 6.52 -4.59
N SER A 93 -19.94 7.28 -3.69
CA SER A 93 -21.36 7.05 -3.34
C SER A 93 -22.31 7.25 -4.52
N ILE A 94 -22.06 8.24 -5.37
CA ILE A 94 -22.88 8.47 -6.57
C ILE A 94 -22.65 7.35 -7.58
N ALA A 95 -21.42 6.96 -7.82
CA ALA A 95 -21.08 5.92 -8.79
C ALA A 95 -21.53 4.52 -8.36
N MET A 96 -21.71 4.27 -7.07
CA MET A 96 -22.23 2.98 -6.57
C MET A 96 -23.64 2.64 -7.11
N GLY A 97 -24.45 3.66 -7.45
CA GLY A 97 -25.79 3.42 -7.99
C GLY A 97 -25.76 2.89 -9.44
N ASP A 98 -24.89 3.42 -10.26
CA ASP A 98 -24.95 3.23 -11.70
C ASP A 98 -23.80 2.38 -12.27
N GLU A 99 -22.64 2.36 -11.60
CA GLU A 99 -21.40 1.79 -12.16
C GLU A 99 -20.82 0.65 -11.31
N LEU A 100 -21.57 0.09 -10.37
CA LEU A 100 -21.09 -1.01 -9.53
C LEU A 100 -20.71 -2.21 -10.42
N PHE A 101 -19.47 -2.68 -10.34
CA PHE A 101 -18.90 -3.74 -11.18
C PHE A 101 -18.71 -3.38 -12.67
N SER A 102 -18.85 -2.12 -13.05
CA SER A 102 -18.53 -1.69 -14.41
C SER A 102 -17.02 -1.78 -14.66
N SER A 103 -16.63 -2.36 -15.81
CA SER A 103 -15.21 -2.48 -16.18
C SER A 103 -14.52 -1.13 -16.39
N HIS A 104 -15.27 -0.08 -16.70
CA HIS A 104 -14.75 1.27 -16.88
C HIS A 104 -14.45 1.99 -15.54
N ALA A 105 -15.08 1.56 -14.46
CA ALA A 105 -14.90 2.13 -13.13
C ALA A 105 -13.77 1.46 -12.32
N ILE A 106 -13.24 0.33 -12.82
CA ILE A 106 -12.12 -0.39 -12.19
C ILE A 106 -10.80 0.22 -12.66
N ASP A 107 -9.92 0.48 -11.69
CA ASP A 107 -8.57 0.99 -11.98
C ASP A 107 -7.77 -0.02 -12.83
N PRO A 108 -7.07 0.41 -13.89
CA PRO A 108 -6.23 -0.47 -14.71
C PRO A 108 -5.18 -1.24 -13.91
N THR A 109 -4.67 -0.68 -12.81
CA THR A 109 -3.72 -1.35 -11.91
C THR A 109 -4.37 -2.54 -11.21
N VAL A 110 -5.64 -2.40 -10.80
CA VAL A 110 -6.43 -3.50 -10.22
C VAL A 110 -6.66 -4.59 -11.26
N SER A 111 -7.01 -4.24 -12.49
CA SER A 111 -7.19 -5.21 -13.58
C SER A 111 -5.92 -6.03 -13.85
N LYS A 112 -4.76 -5.37 -13.86
CA LYS A 112 -3.45 -6.05 -13.98
C LYS A 112 -3.17 -6.95 -12.77
N ALA A 113 -3.45 -6.48 -11.57
CA ALA A 113 -3.30 -7.28 -10.34
C ALA A 113 -4.19 -8.53 -10.31
N LEU A 114 -5.33 -8.49 -11.02
CA LEU A 114 -6.24 -9.63 -11.21
C LEU A 114 -5.85 -10.55 -12.39
N GLY A 115 -4.77 -10.26 -13.10
CA GLY A 115 -4.22 -11.13 -14.15
C GLY A 115 -4.53 -10.72 -15.58
N SER A 116 -5.12 -9.55 -15.81
CA SER A 116 -5.34 -9.08 -17.18
C SER A 116 -4.00 -8.84 -17.89
N GLY A 117 -3.85 -9.43 -19.09
CA GLY A 117 -2.65 -9.27 -19.91
C GLY A 117 -1.42 -10.07 -19.44
N LEU A 118 -1.57 -11.06 -18.56
CA LEU A 118 -0.44 -11.87 -18.06
C LEU A 118 0.28 -12.61 -19.18
N LEU A 119 -0.45 -13.11 -20.18
CA LEU A 119 0.10 -13.91 -21.28
C LEU A 119 0.82 -13.06 -22.35
N ASP A 120 0.56 -11.76 -22.38
CA ASP A 120 1.15 -10.83 -23.35
C ASP A 120 2.46 -10.21 -22.85
N GLN A 121 2.92 -10.59 -21.66
CA GLN A 121 4.10 -10.00 -21.03
C GLN A 121 5.38 -10.80 -21.33
N PRO A 122 6.56 -10.14 -21.32
CA PRO A 122 7.85 -10.83 -21.37
C PRO A 122 7.97 -11.86 -20.24
N PHE A 123 8.70 -12.94 -20.50
CA PHE A 123 8.84 -14.08 -19.58
C PHE A 123 9.15 -13.69 -18.13
N TRP A 124 10.10 -12.77 -17.92
CA TRP A 124 10.50 -12.34 -16.57
C TRP A 124 9.40 -11.57 -15.84
N HIS A 125 8.62 -10.77 -16.56
CA HIS A 125 7.47 -10.07 -15.99
C HIS A 125 6.35 -11.05 -15.61
N ALA A 126 6.04 -12.00 -16.49
CA ALA A 126 5.07 -13.05 -16.21
C ALA A 126 5.47 -13.88 -14.98
N LEU A 127 6.77 -14.23 -14.87
CA LEU A 127 7.29 -14.96 -13.71
C LEU A 127 7.17 -14.13 -12.41
N GLY A 128 7.45 -12.84 -12.45
CA GLY A 128 7.26 -11.93 -11.31
C GLY A 128 5.80 -11.87 -10.85
N HIS A 129 4.86 -11.82 -11.78
CA HIS A 129 3.42 -11.87 -11.46
C HIS A 129 3.00 -13.22 -10.86
N ILE A 130 3.54 -14.33 -11.32
CA ILE A 130 3.26 -15.65 -10.70
C ILE A 130 3.66 -15.63 -9.21
N TRP A 131 4.83 -15.06 -8.88
CA TRP A 131 5.27 -14.90 -7.49
C TRP A 131 4.35 -13.99 -6.68
N GLN A 132 3.88 -12.88 -7.27
CA GLN A 132 2.91 -11.99 -6.64
C GLN A 132 1.59 -12.70 -6.37
N TYR A 133 1.05 -13.46 -7.32
CA TYR A 133 -0.18 -14.25 -7.10
C TYR A 133 0.02 -15.34 -6.05
N GLY A 134 1.17 -15.99 -6.05
CA GLY A 134 1.51 -16.96 -4.99
C GLY A 134 1.43 -16.35 -3.60
N THR A 135 1.99 -15.18 -3.41
CA THR A 135 1.90 -14.46 -2.12
C THR A 135 0.48 -14.01 -1.79
N GLN A 136 -0.32 -13.56 -2.76
CA GLN A 136 -1.73 -13.21 -2.55
C GLN A 136 -2.56 -14.42 -2.11
N VAL A 137 -2.35 -15.59 -2.72
CA VAL A 137 -3.00 -16.84 -2.30
C VAL A 137 -2.61 -17.19 -0.85
N LEU A 138 -1.34 -17.04 -0.49
CA LEU A 138 -0.89 -17.28 0.88
C LEU A 138 -1.52 -16.30 1.89
N LEU A 139 -1.72 -15.04 1.50
CA LEU A 139 -2.44 -14.05 2.32
C LEU A 139 -3.88 -14.50 2.60
N VAL A 140 -4.58 -14.95 1.57
CA VAL A 140 -5.97 -15.43 1.70
C VAL A 140 -6.03 -16.67 2.60
N ILE A 141 -5.15 -17.66 2.39
CA ILE A 141 -5.07 -18.86 3.22
C ILE A 141 -4.78 -18.50 4.68
N GLY A 142 -3.82 -17.60 4.91
CA GLY A 142 -3.48 -17.13 6.25
C GLY A 142 -4.64 -16.41 6.94
N PHE A 143 -5.37 -15.57 6.19
CA PHE A 143 -6.57 -14.91 6.70
C PHE A 143 -7.65 -15.91 7.10
N VAL A 144 -7.99 -16.85 6.23
CA VAL A 144 -8.99 -17.90 6.51
C VAL A 144 -8.58 -18.70 7.74
N TYR A 145 -7.32 -19.09 7.84
CA TYR A 145 -6.80 -19.83 8.99
C TYR A 145 -6.94 -19.07 10.31
N ILE A 146 -6.53 -17.77 10.35
CA ILE A 146 -6.68 -16.94 11.56
C ILE A 146 -8.14 -16.74 11.91
N PHE A 147 -8.98 -16.45 10.92
CA PHE A 147 -10.40 -16.24 11.13
C PHE A 147 -11.09 -17.49 11.72
N LEU A 148 -10.81 -18.67 11.18
CA LEU A 148 -11.33 -19.93 11.71
C LEU A 148 -10.80 -20.21 13.14
N ARG A 149 -9.55 -19.85 13.44
CA ARG A 149 -9.00 -19.94 14.81
C ARG A 149 -9.66 -18.96 15.76
N TYR A 150 -9.97 -17.77 15.30
CA TYR A 150 -10.70 -16.77 16.08
C TYR A 150 -12.12 -17.29 16.44
N MET A 151 -12.84 -17.84 15.47
CA MET A 151 -14.16 -18.45 15.72
C MET A 151 -14.10 -19.55 16.77
N LYS A 152 -12.98 -20.27 16.87
CA LYS A 152 -12.72 -21.29 17.90
C LYS A 152 -12.10 -20.71 19.19
N LYS A 153 -12.06 -19.39 19.36
CA LYS A 153 -11.44 -18.67 20.50
C LYS A 153 -9.95 -19.02 20.74
N ARG A 154 -9.22 -19.32 19.67
CA ARG A 154 -7.80 -19.73 19.72
C ARG A 154 -6.85 -18.73 19.06
N SER A 155 -7.35 -17.56 18.62
CA SER A 155 -6.56 -16.49 18.01
C SER A 155 -6.74 -15.18 18.76
N GLN A 156 -5.78 -14.27 18.56
CA GLN A 156 -5.88 -12.91 19.11
C GLN A 156 -6.89 -12.10 18.29
N PRO A 157 -7.89 -11.46 18.91
CA PRO A 157 -8.91 -10.69 18.20
C PRO A 157 -8.31 -9.52 17.42
N GLU A 158 -7.32 -8.85 17.99
CA GLU A 158 -6.66 -7.70 17.34
C GLU A 158 -6.09 -8.05 15.97
N LEU A 159 -5.26 -9.09 15.89
CA LEU A 159 -4.65 -9.51 14.63
C LEU A 159 -5.72 -9.91 13.61
N THR A 160 -6.77 -10.61 14.06
CA THR A 160 -7.89 -11.03 13.21
C THR A 160 -8.63 -9.82 12.65
N PHE A 161 -8.93 -8.82 13.47
CA PHE A 161 -9.68 -7.64 13.03
C PHE A 161 -8.84 -6.71 12.16
N PHE A 162 -7.54 -6.52 12.46
CA PHE A 162 -6.65 -5.82 11.55
C PHE A 162 -6.58 -6.49 10.18
N SER A 163 -6.44 -7.80 10.19
CA SER A 163 -6.43 -8.59 8.95
C SER A 163 -7.76 -8.50 8.20
N ALA A 164 -8.88 -8.56 8.91
CA ALA A 164 -10.21 -8.43 8.32
C ALA A 164 -10.43 -7.06 7.68
N VAL A 165 -10.03 -5.98 8.37
CA VAL A 165 -10.10 -4.63 7.81
C VAL A 165 -9.19 -4.48 6.60
N GLY A 166 -7.97 -5.04 6.63
CA GLY A 166 -7.06 -5.04 5.48
C GLY A 166 -7.65 -5.78 4.27
N MET A 167 -8.19 -6.97 4.48
CA MET A 167 -8.87 -7.72 3.42
C MET A 167 -10.11 -7.00 2.89
N LEU A 168 -10.85 -6.31 3.76
CA LEU A 168 -11.99 -5.46 3.37
C LEU A 168 -11.54 -4.32 2.45
N PHE A 169 -10.42 -3.65 2.75
CA PHE A 169 -9.89 -2.60 1.88
C PHE A 169 -9.51 -3.12 0.50
N LEU A 170 -8.83 -4.27 0.43
CA LEU A 170 -8.50 -4.90 -0.85
C LEU A 170 -9.78 -5.29 -1.61
N PHE A 171 -10.77 -5.82 -0.92
CA PHE A 171 -12.05 -6.15 -1.53
C PHE A 171 -12.77 -4.89 -2.05
N MET A 172 -12.81 -3.81 -1.28
CA MET A 172 -13.38 -2.52 -1.72
C MET A 172 -12.64 -1.95 -2.93
N SER A 173 -11.32 -2.13 -3.01
CA SER A 173 -10.52 -1.66 -4.15
C SER A 173 -10.87 -2.38 -5.46
N ILE A 174 -11.39 -3.60 -5.37
CA ILE A 174 -11.83 -4.39 -6.54
C ILE A 174 -13.29 -4.10 -6.89
N THR A 175 -14.14 -3.88 -5.88
CA THR A 175 -15.60 -3.86 -6.07
C THR A 175 -16.19 -2.46 -6.16
N LEU A 176 -15.59 -1.47 -5.48
CA LEU A 176 -16.13 -0.11 -5.48
C LEU A 176 -15.60 0.71 -6.64
N PRO A 177 -16.49 1.35 -7.43
CA PRO A 177 -16.08 2.21 -8.53
C PRO A 177 -15.26 3.40 -8.02
N TYR A 178 -14.20 3.74 -8.75
CA TYR A 178 -13.31 4.87 -8.46
C TYR A 178 -12.61 4.84 -7.08
N PHE A 179 -12.80 3.81 -6.26
CA PHE A 179 -12.16 3.73 -4.95
C PHE A 179 -10.63 3.64 -5.09
N ALA A 180 -10.15 2.71 -5.90
CA ALA A 180 -8.73 2.50 -6.15
C ALA A 180 -8.08 3.70 -6.85
N SER A 181 -8.71 4.24 -7.88
CA SER A 181 -8.17 5.40 -8.64
C SER A 181 -8.15 6.70 -7.83
N SER A 182 -9.19 6.94 -7.02
CA SER A 182 -9.27 8.16 -6.21
C SER A 182 -8.30 8.21 -5.03
N LEU A 183 -7.95 7.05 -4.47
CA LEU A 183 -7.03 6.94 -3.32
C LEU A 183 -5.62 6.52 -3.73
N ASN A 184 -5.38 6.24 -5.00
CA ASN A 184 -4.18 5.65 -5.57
C ASN A 184 -3.96 4.20 -5.06
N MET A 185 -4.21 3.24 -5.95
CA MET A 185 -4.15 1.80 -5.62
C MET A 185 -2.83 1.37 -5.00
N ASP A 186 -1.71 1.87 -5.51
CA ASP A 186 -0.39 1.50 -5.00
C ASP A 186 -0.22 1.91 -3.54
N ARG A 187 -0.71 3.08 -3.15
CA ARG A 187 -0.66 3.54 -1.75
C ARG A 187 -1.55 2.70 -0.85
N ILE A 188 -2.79 2.40 -1.29
CA ILE A 188 -3.68 1.52 -0.53
C ILE A 188 -3.00 0.19 -0.32
N TYR A 189 -2.49 -0.42 -1.38
CA TYR A 189 -1.86 -1.73 -1.33
C TYR A 189 -0.66 -1.76 -0.38
N HIS A 190 0.26 -0.80 -0.48
CA HIS A 190 1.41 -0.71 0.41
C HIS A 190 1.03 -0.54 1.88
N ILE A 191 0.05 0.33 2.19
CA ILE A 191 -0.39 0.55 3.56
C ILE A 191 -1.09 -0.70 4.10
N VAL A 192 -1.97 -1.31 3.32
CA VAL A 192 -2.68 -2.53 3.70
C VAL A 192 -1.70 -3.68 3.95
N LEU A 193 -0.68 -3.84 3.10
CA LEU A 193 0.36 -4.86 3.27
C LEU A 193 1.09 -4.76 4.61
N ILE A 194 1.29 -3.57 5.16
CA ILE A 194 1.90 -3.41 6.49
C ILE A 194 1.10 -4.18 7.55
N PHE A 195 -0.23 -4.22 7.42
CA PHE A 195 -1.11 -4.89 8.38
C PHE A 195 -1.32 -6.37 8.08
N ILE A 196 -1.37 -6.75 6.80
CA ILE A 196 -1.72 -8.13 6.40
C ILE A 196 -0.52 -9.00 6.01
N SER A 197 0.67 -8.44 5.82
CA SER A 197 1.87 -9.23 5.46
C SER A 197 2.16 -10.43 6.38
N PRO A 198 1.91 -10.39 7.71
CA PRO A 198 2.08 -11.56 8.55
C PRO A 198 1.22 -12.75 8.13
N LEU A 199 0.08 -12.50 7.46
CA LEU A 199 -0.80 -13.56 6.97
C LEU A 199 -0.13 -14.44 5.93
N CYS A 200 0.76 -13.88 5.10
CA CYS A 200 1.49 -14.63 4.10
C CYS A 200 2.37 -15.71 4.77
N VAL A 201 3.09 -15.33 5.82
CA VAL A 201 3.89 -16.29 6.62
C VAL A 201 3.00 -17.32 7.29
N ILE A 202 1.90 -16.88 7.90
CA ILE A 202 0.97 -17.76 8.60
C ILE A 202 0.32 -18.75 7.62
N GLY A 203 -0.06 -18.30 6.43
CA GLY A 203 -0.61 -19.15 5.38
C GLY A 203 0.38 -20.20 4.91
N LEU A 204 1.64 -19.79 4.70
CA LEU A 204 2.70 -20.72 4.33
C LEU A 204 2.96 -21.77 5.45
N LEU A 205 3.06 -21.33 6.69
CA LEU A 205 3.25 -22.24 7.82
C LEU A 205 2.09 -23.23 7.97
N TYR A 206 0.86 -22.77 7.79
CA TYR A 206 -0.32 -23.64 7.83
C TYR A 206 -0.28 -24.70 6.73
N LEU A 207 0.11 -24.34 5.49
CA LEU A 207 0.26 -25.30 4.40
C LEU A 207 1.35 -26.34 4.71
N ILE A 208 2.50 -25.89 5.23
CA ILE A 208 3.59 -26.79 5.61
C ILE A 208 3.18 -27.72 6.74
N GLU A 209 2.45 -27.21 7.75
CA GLU A 209 1.91 -28.05 8.83
C GLU A 209 0.97 -29.13 8.32
N SER A 210 0.05 -28.73 7.45
CA SER A 210 -0.89 -29.67 6.83
C SER A 210 -0.15 -30.74 6.02
N PHE A 211 0.82 -30.33 5.20
CA PHE A 211 1.64 -31.24 4.39
C PHE A 211 2.51 -32.14 5.28
N SER A 212 3.15 -31.59 6.31
CA SER A 212 4.02 -32.37 7.22
C SER A 212 3.27 -33.45 8.01
N SER A 213 2.00 -33.20 8.29
CA SER A 213 1.11 -34.18 8.92
C SER A 213 0.81 -35.35 7.99
N ILE A 214 0.66 -35.10 6.69
CA ILE A 214 0.42 -36.14 5.68
C ILE A 214 1.69 -36.97 5.44
N CYS A 215 2.85 -36.31 5.39
CA CYS A 215 4.15 -36.95 5.10
C CYS A 215 4.87 -37.51 6.34
N ASN A 216 4.30 -37.40 7.54
CA ASN A 216 4.90 -37.85 8.82
C ASN A 216 6.33 -37.33 9.02
N LEU A 217 6.59 -36.05 8.72
CA LEU A 217 7.92 -35.46 8.87
C LEU A 217 8.33 -35.35 10.35
N THR A 218 9.59 -35.67 10.63
CA THR A 218 10.18 -35.44 11.95
C THR A 218 10.35 -33.94 12.25
N ALA A 219 10.44 -33.56 13.53
CA ALA A 219 10.59 -32.16 13.93
C ALA A 219 11.76 -31.42 13.21
N PRO A 220 12.99 -32.00 13.13
CA PRO A 220 14.09 -31.34 12.40
C PRO A 220 13.85 -31.23 10.89
N GLN A 221 13.22 -32.23 10.28
CA GLN A 221 12.87 -32.20 8.87
C GLN A 221 11.83 -31.09 8.59
N LYS A 222 10.81 -30.99 9.45
CA LYS A 222 9.80 -29.92 9.35
C LYS A 222 10.43 -28.55 9.42
N GLN A 223 11.35 -28.29 10.35
CA GLN A 223 12.03 -27.02 10.46
C GLN A 223 12.87 -26.68 9.23
N LYS A 224 13.56 -27.66 8.66
CA LYS A 224 14.31 -27.50 7.42
C LYS A 224 13.38 -27.16 6.25
N VAL A 225 12.26 -27.84 6.12
CA VAL A 225 11.25 -27.57 5.08
C VAL A 225 10.69 -26.14 5.24
N ILE A 226 10.36 -25.71 6.46
CA ILE A 226 9.90 -24.35 6.73
C ILE A 226 10.93 -23.33 6.24
N SER A 227 12.21 -23.48 6.61
CA SER A 227 13.27 -22.54 6.21
C SER A 227 13.43 -22.48 4.68
N ILE A 228 13.43 -23.64 4.02
CA ILE A 228 13.55 -23.72 2.55
C ILE A 228 12.34 -23.06 1.87
N CYS A 229 11.11 -23.36 2.32
CA CYS A 229 9.90 -22.78 1.73
C CYS A 229 9.82 -21.25 1.94
N LEU A 230 10.21 -20.75 3.11
CA LEU A 230 10.31 -19.32 3.38
C LEU A 230 11.30 -18.66 2.40
N MET A 231 12.48 -19.24 2.21
CA MET A 231 13.46 -18.72 1.25
C MET A 231 12.92 -18.77 -0.19
N LEU A 232 12.32 -19.88 -0.60
CA LEU A 232 11.79 -20.05 -1.95
C LEU A 232 10.64 -19.07 -2.28
N VAL A 233 9.87 -18.66 -1.30
CA VAL A 233 8.77 -17.70 -1.51
C VAL A 233 9.27 -16.27 -1.43
N PHE A 234 9.98 -15.90 -0.37
CA PHE A 234 10.28 -14.50 -0.07
C PHE A 234 11.51 -13.96 -0.79
N VAL A 235 12.52 -14.78 -1.09
CA VAL A 235 13.70 -14.30 -1.81
C VAL A 235 13.36 -13.92 -3.26
N PRO A 236 12.70 -14.76 -4.06
CA PRO A 236 12.29 -14.35 -5.39
C PRO A 236 11.27 -13.19 -5.36
N TYR A 237 10.31 -13.22 -4.44
CA TYR A 237 9.38 -12.09 -4.28
C TYR A 237 10.12 -10.76 -4.04
N PHE A 238 11.12 -10.74 -3.17
CA PHE A 238 11.97 -9.57 -2.95
C PHE A 238 12.75 -9.16 -4.19
N LEU A 239 13.39 -10.11 -4.87
CA LEU A 239 14.20 -9.84 -6.07
C LEU A 239 13.37 -9.27 -7.22
N PHE A 240 12.13 -9.75 -7.42
CA PHE A 240 11.22 -9.20 -8.43
C PHE A 240 10.69 -7.81 -8.03
N ASN A 241 10.29 -7.62 -6.77
CA ASN A 241 9.78 -6.32 -6.31
C ASN A 241 10.85 -5.24 -6.21
N SER A 242 12.11 -5.59 -5.94
CA SER A 242 13.24 -4.65 -5.97
C SER A 242 13.75 -4.36 -7.39
N SER A 243 13.10 -4.93 -8.40
CA SER A 243 13.53 -4.87 -9.80
C SER A 243 14.92 -5.48 -10.09
N ALA A 244 15.55 -6.17 -9.12
CA ALA A 244 16.88 -6.74 -9.29
C ALA A 244 16.93 -7.77 -10.44
N VAL A 245 15.89 -8.60 -10.59
CA VAL A 245 15.81 -9.56 -11.70
C VAL A 245 15.76 -8.84 -13.04
N PHE A 246 14.98 -7.77 -13.13
CA PHE A 246 14.81 -7.01 -14.37
C PHE A 246 16.08 -6.25 -14.76
N GLU A 247 16.83 -5.76 -13.78
CA GLU A 247 18.15 -5.14 -14.03
C GLU A 247 19.17 -6.14 -14.57
N VAL A 248 19.26 -7.33 -13.96
CA VAL A 248 20.21 -8.37 -14.37
C VAL A 248 19.84 -8.97 -15.74
N THR A 249 18.55 -9.07 -16.05
CA THR A 249 18.07 -9.61 -17.32
C THR A 249 17.90 -8.58 -18.42
N GLU A 250 18.33 -7.32 -18.18
CA GLU A 250 18.20 -6.20 -19.11
C GLU A 250 16.75 -5.91 -19.58
N ASN A 251 15.75 -6.43 -18.85
CA ASN A 251 14.33 -6.20 -19.08
C ASN A 251 13.75 -5.13 -18.17
N SER A 252 14.59 -4.21 -17.69
CA SER A 252 14.18 -3.16 -16.76
C SER A 252 13.28 -2.14 -17.47
N ASN A 253 12.07 -1.99 -16.96
CA ASN A 253 11.20 -0.86 -17.28
C ASN A 253 11.44 0.33 -16.32
N ASN A 254 12.54 0.32 -15.59
CA ASN A 254 12.82 1.32 -14.57
C ASN A 254 13.48 2.54 -15.22
N PHE A 255 12.65 3.40 -15.81
CA PHE A 255 13.07 4.65 -16.48
C PHE A 255 13.83 5.62 -15.54
N ALA A 256 13.72 5.43 -14.22
CA ALA A 256 14.34 6.32 -13.26
C ALA A 256 15.87 6.21 -13.17
N LEU A 257 16.44 5.05 -13.52
CA LEU A 257 17.86 4.77 -13.28
C LEU A 257 18.76 4.76 -14.53
N LYS A 258 18.21 4.55 -15.72
CA LYS A 258 18.99 4.44 -16.98
C LYS A 258 18.58 5.49 -18.00
N ILE A 259 19.25 6.64 -17.98
CA ILE A 259 19.00 7.77 -18.91
C ILE A 259 19.11 7.33 -20.37
N ASP A 260 20.09 6.51 -20.71
CA ASP A 260 20.37 6.11 -22.09
C ASP A 260 19.27 5.19 -22.63
N GLN A 261 18.80 4.24 -21.82
CA GLN A 261 17.65 3.38 -22.18
C GLN A 261 16.37 4.18 -22.33
N THR A 262 16.15 5.20 -21.50
CA THR A 262 14.97 6.06 -21.58
C THR A 262 14.94 6.87 -22.89
N LYS A 263 16.10 7.34 -23.36
CA LYS A 263 16.22 8.04 -24.65
C LYS A 263 15.90 7.11 -25.83
N ASP A 264 16.36 5.87 -25.81
CA ASP A 264 16.05 4.88 -26.84
C ASP A 264 14.57 4.49 -26.85
N TYR A 265 13.96 4.31 -25.68
CA TYR A 265 12.53 4.05 -25.55
C TYR A 265 11.65 5.23 -25.99
N SER A 266 12.09 6.47 -25.74
CA SER A 266 11.36 7.67 -26.17
C SER A 266 11.21 7.74 -27.69
N LYS A 267 12.13 7.15 -28.43
CA LYS A 267 12.10 7.07 -29.88
C LYS A 267 10.97 6.15 -30.42
N TYR A 268 10.57 5.17 -29.64
CA TYR A 268 9.57 4.16 -30.04
C TYR A 268 8.19 4.31 -29.36
N TYR A 269 8.12 4.98 -28.20
CA TYR A 269 6.89 5.10 -27.41
C TYR A 269 6.69 6.53 -26.93
N SER A 270 5.67 7.20 -27.44
CA SER A 270 5.28 8.57 -27.02
C SER A 270 5.04 8.67 -25.50
N ASN A 271 4.55 7.59 -24.88
CA ASN A 271 4.32 7.52 -23.42
C ASN A 271 5.63 7.49 -22.61
N ALA A 272 6.71 6.92 -23.15
CA ALA A 272 8.00 6.88 -22.47
C ALA A 272 8.66 8.27 -22.46
N THR A 273 8.52 9.04 -23.54
CA THR A 273 8.98 10.43 -23.59
C THR A 273 8.22 11.29 -22.57
N TYR A 274 6.89 11.11 -22.50
CA TYR A 274 6.04 11.81 -21.55
C TYR A 274 6.44 11.47 -20.09
N PHE A 275 6.70 10.20 -19.79
CA PHE A 275 7.12 9.76 -18.46
C PHE A 275 8.51 10.28 -18.10
N PHE A 276 9.43 10.35 -19.08
CA PHE A 276 10.78 10.90 -18.89
C PHE A 276 10.72 12.40 -18.57
N LEU A 277 9.94 13.16 -19.33
CA LEU A 277 9.81 14.60 -19.15
C LEU A 277 9.10 14.98 -17.84
N ASN A 278 8.19 14.12 -17.35
CA ASN A 278 7.42 14.39 -16.13
C ASN A 278 8.08 13.88 -14.84
N GLN A 279 9.03 12.96 -14.93
CA GLN A 279 9.71 12.37 -13.75
C GLN A 279 11.11 12.93 -13.50
N ARG A 280 11.64 13.70 -14.43
CA ARG A 280 12.96 14.35 -14.32
C ARG A 280 12.85 15.80 -14.74
N VAL A 281 13.55 16.64 -14.02
CA VAL A 281 13.77 18.05 -14.41
C VAL A 281 14.86 18.05 -15.46
N PRO A 282 14.55 18.27 -16.75
CA PRO A 282 15.57 18.41 -17.77
C PRO A 282 16.48 19.60 -17.47
N GLY A 283 17.75 19.50 -17.85
CA GLY A 283 18.70 20.61 -17.64
C GLY A 283 18.25 21.91 -18.28
N GLU A 284 17.48 21.83 -19.35
CA GLU A 284 16.89 22.98 -20.03
C GLU A 284 15.82 23.68 -19.17
N ASP A 285 15.02 22.89 -18.41
CA ASP A 285 14.01 23.46 -17.51
C ASP A 285 14.66 24.13 -16.31
N VAL A 286 15.77 23.59 -15.78
CA VAL A 286 16.58 24.23 -14.72
C VAL A 286 17.12 25.59 -15.20
N VAL A 287 17.68 25.64 -16.42
CA VAL A 287 18.18 26.89 -17.02
C VAL A 287 17.03 27.88 -17.25
N ALA A 288 15.86 27.39 -17.67
CA ALA A 288 14.67 28.22 -17.85
C ALA A 288 14.16 28.82 -16.53
N CYS A 289 14.10 28.00 -15.46
CA CYS A 289 13.72 28.47 -14.12
C CYS A 289 14.70 29.53 -13.59
N ASP A 290 16.00 29.30 -13.75
CA ASP A 290 17.03 30.23 -13.34
C ASP A 290 16.96 31.57 -14.11
N TRP A 291 16.72 31.48 -15.41
CA TRP A 291 16.46 32.67 -16.24
C TRP A 291 15.19 33.42 -15.78
N ILE A 292 14.09 32.72 -15.54
CA ILE A 292 12.84 33.30 -15.02
C ILE A 292 13.10 33.99 -13.69
N SER A 293 13.79 33.35 -12.76
CA SER A 293 14.08 33.91 -11.43
C SER A 293 14.90 35.19 -11.52
N THR A 294 15.82 35.28 -12.51
CA THR A 294 16.72 36.42 -12.70
C THR A 294 16.07 37.59 -13.41
N PHE A 295 15.26 37.33 -14.42
CA PHE A 295 14.77 38.36 -15.34
C PHE A 295 13.28 38.69 -15.21
N ARG A 296 12.53 37.92 -14.41
CA ARG A 296 11.11 38.16 -14.20
C ARG A 296 10.85 39.43 -13.40
N THR A 297 9.88 40.20 -13.83
CA THR A 297 9.30 41.28 -13.00
C THR A 297 8.26 40.70 -12.05
N ALA A 298 8.14 41.25 -10.84
CA ALA A 298 7.27 40.73 -9.77
C ALA A 298 5.79 40.55 -10.19
N ASP A 299 5.31 41.38 -11.12
CA ASP A 299 3.92 41.39 -11.55
C ASP A 299 3.64 40.55 -12.81
N SER A 300 4.66 39.86 -13.35
CA SER A 300 4.49 39.04 -14.56
C SER A 300 3.90 37.67 -14.21
N PRO A 301 2.73 37.28 -14.71
CA PRO A 301 2.19 35.96 -14.50
C PRO A 301 3.04 34.89 -15.21
N ILE A 302 3.28 33.78 -14.54
CA ILE A 302 3.93 32.61 -15.13
C ILE A 302 2.84 31.57 -15.41
N TYR A 303 2.83 31.03 -16.62
CA TYR A 303 1.97 29.94 -17.01
C TYR A 303 2.82 28.69 -17.19
N SER A 304 2.49 27.62 -16.46
CA SER A 304 3.11 26.31 -16.59
C SER A 304 2.04 25.23 -16.67
N ASP A 305 2.41 24.08 -17.17
CA ASP A 305 1.57 22.89 -17.01
C ASP A 305 1.65 22.36 -15.56
N CYS A 306 0.70 21.48 -15.20
CA CYS A 306 0.58 20.96 -13.83
C CYS A 306 1.79 20.09 -13.37
N TYR A 307 2.64 19.67 -14.30
CA TYR A 307 3.81 18.86 -13.99
C TYR A 307 5.03 19.73 -13.68
N ARG A 308 5.16 20.88 -14.36
CA ARG A 308 6.27 21.82 -14.19
C ARG A 308 6.02 22.88 -13.12
N GLU A 309 4.80 22.97 -12.63
CA GLU A 309 4.47 23.88 -11.53
C GLU A 309 5.37 23.60 -10.31
N CYS A 310 5.60 22.32 -9.98
CA CYS A 310 6.46 21.95 -8.84
C CYS A 310 7.92 22.39 -9.02
N GLU A 311 8.41 22.44 -10.26
CA GLU A 311 9.78 22.88 -10.57
C GLU A 311 9.94 24.38 -10.35
N LEU A 312 8.93 25.16 -10.70
CA LEU A 312 8.89 26.61 -10.49
C LEU A 312 8.81 27.01 -8.99
N TRP A 313 8.31 26.13 -8.14
CA TRP A 313 8.25 26.36 -6.68
C TRP A 313 9.59 26.10 -5.98
N GLY A 314 10.50 25.37 -6.62
CA GLY A 314 11.82 25.03 -6.08
C GLY A 314 12.90 26.07 -6.39
N TYR A 315 12.65 27.00 -7.30
CA TYR A 315 13.52 28.08 -7.75
C TYR A 315 12.86 29.43 -7.53
#